data_93eb74db989cb2a188876fd2c76d619a
#
_entry.id   93eb74db989cb2a188876fd2c76d619a
#
_cell.length_a   1.000
_cell.length_b   1.000
_cell.length_c   1.000
_cell.angle_alpha   90.00
_cell.angle_beta   90.00
_cell.angle_gamma   90.00
#
_symmetry.space_group_name_H-M   'P 1'
#
loop_
_entity.id
_entity.type
_entity.pdbx_description
1 polymer ?
#
loop_
_entity_poly.entity_id
_entity_poly.type
_entity_poly.pdbx_seq_one_letter_code
_entity_poly.pdbx_strand_id
1 'polypeptide(L)'
;MARNEQLIRQHKLMQILERTRFGYTLDELRDALVDELGLNSLHTRTLRRDIEALQVAGLDVVSDEVERGRVWKLGATAKATYQINATATELLALSVGRDLLNPLNGTFIGQGITSFWNRVQDAVPDNVWQHYERIRQNLFVSGTTAKSYERHQGILKTLERAIIQHRWCHLRYASINQDVSDRIISPRALVFHNASLYVIAEQASAPQTIRHWKLDRVDAAEILDEYFEPDDEDYHDYLESGLGIFGGATANIYEIKLSAAAAIWVEEDPWHPTQSLERHTDSSVLLKVPANHDLEIIPKVWH
;
A
#
# COMPACT_ATOMS: atom_id res chain seq x y z
N MET A 1 -13.15 -38.72 -0.20
CA MET A 1 -11.87 -38.01 -0.28
C MET A 1 -11.49 -37.68 -1.73
N ALA A 2 -11.40 -38.62 -2.63
CA ALA A 2 -10.96 -38.36 -4.04
C ALA A 2 -11.73 -37.26 -4.82
N ARG A 3 -13.04 -37.07 -4.56
CA ARG A 3 -13.87 -36.08 -5.26
C ARG A 3 -13.56 -34.65 -4.86
N ASN A 4 -13.16 -34.41 -3.59
CA ASN A 4 -12.77 -33.09 -3.13
C ASN A 4 -11.36 -32.70 -3.60
N GLU A 5 -10.45 -33.66 -3.68
CA GLU A 5 -9.10 -33.43 -4.18
C GLU A 5 -9.07 -33.00 -5.65
N GLN A 6 -9.93 -33.62 -6.48
CA GLN A 6 -10.07 -33.23 -7.88
C GLN A 6 -10.61 -31.81 -8.01
N LEU A 7 -11.64 -31.45 -7.24
CA LEU A 7 -12.25 -30.12 -7.27
C LEU A 7 -11.22 -29.05 -6.84
N ILE A 8 -10.50 -29.29 -5.77
CA ILE A 8 -9.45 -28.39 -5.29
C ILE A 8 -8.36 -28.21 -6.36
N ARG A 9 -7.92 -29.31 -6.98
CA ARG A 9 -6.92 -29.27 -8.04
C ARG A 9 -7.40 -28.52 -9.28
N GLN A 10 -8.63 -28.76 -9.73
CA GLN A 10 -9.25 -28.05 -10.88
C GLN A 10 -9.41 -26.56 -10.59
N HIS A 11 -9.85 -26.19 -9.38
CA HIS A 11 -9.94 -24.78 -8.98
C HIS A 11 -8.57 -24.11 -8.99
N LYS A 12 -7.57 -24.81 -8.46
CA LYS A 12 -6.19 -24.28 -8.44
C LYS A 12 -5.58 -24.17 -9.83
N LEU A 13 -5.85 -25.15 -10.68
CA LEU A 13 -5.45 -25.12 -12.09
C LEU A 13 -6.02 -23.89 -12.83
N MET A 14 -7.29 -23.56 -12.59
CA MET A 14 -7.88 -22.35 -13.14
C MET A 14 -7.14 -21.09 -12.66
N GLN A 15 -6.90 -20.98 -11.37
CA GLN A 15 -6.15 -19.83 -10.81
C GLN A 15 -4.74 -19.67 -11.42
N ILE A 16 -4.06 -20.79 -11.73
CA ILE A 16 -2.75 -20.76 -12.38
C ILE A 16 -2.89 -20.28 -13.84
N LEU A 17 -3.89 -20.81 -14.59
CA LEU A 17 -4.13 -20.41 -15.97
C LEU A 17 -4.56 -18.93 -16.10
N GLU A 18 -5.21 -18.37 -15.08
CA GLU A 18 -5.58 -16.95 -15.01
C GLU A 18 -4.37 -16.01 -14.90
N ARG A 19 -3.25 -16.49 -14.37
CA ARG A 19 -2.06 -15.64 -14.09
C ARG A 19 -1.19 -15.35 -15.31
N THR A 20 -1.44 -16.05 -16.43
CA THR A 20 -0.60 -15.88 -17.61
C THR A 20 -1.40 -15.68 -18.89
N ARG A 21 -0.94 -14.76 -19.73
CA ARG A 21 -1.44 -14.63 -21.09
C ARG A 21 -0.68 -15.50 -22.12
N PHE A 22 0.50 -16.00 -21.74
CA PHE A 22 1.37 -16.78 -22.64
C PHE A 22 1.12 -18.29 -22.56
N GLY A 23 0.36 -18.74 -21.56
CA GLY A 23 0.09 -20.14 -21.29
C GLY A 23 1.25 -20.86 -20.60
N TYR A 24 0.96 -22.09 -20.16
CA TYR A 24 1.90 -23.00 -19.52
C TYR A 24 1.96 -24.32 -20.27
N THR A 25 3.10 -24.95 -20.36
CA THR A 25 3.22 -26.35 -20.75
C THR A 25 2.60 -27.27 -19.68
N LEU A 26 2.30 -28.53 -20.01
CA LEU A 26 1.78 -29.48 -19.01
C LEU A 26 2.76 -29.71 -17.86
N ASP A 27 4.05 -29.67 -18.12
CA ASP A 27 5.07 -29.84 -17.09
C ASP A 27 5.15 -28.64 -16.17
N GLU A 28 5.11 -27.41 -16.72
CA GLU A 28 5.05 -26.17 -15.93
C GLU A 28 3.77 -26.11 -15.06
N LEU A 29 2.63 -26.51 -15.59
CA LEU A 29 1.36 -26.60 -14.84
C LEU A 29 1.43 -27.64 -13.73
N ARG A 30 2.02 -28.80 -14.03
CA ARG A 30 2.22 -29.87 -13.03
C ARG A 30 3.07 -29.35 -11.87
N ASP A 31 4.21 -28.75 -12.18
CA ASP A 31 5.17 -28.29 -11.17
C ASP A 31 4.57 -27.17 -10.30
N ALA A 32 3.85 -26.22 -10.91
CA ALA A 32 3.14 -25.19 -10.20
C ALA A 32 2.03 -25.74 -9.27
N LEU A 33 1.27 -26.77 -9.73
CA LEU A 33 0.23 -27.40 -8.92
C LEU A 33 0.81 -28.23 -7.76
N VAL A 34 1.92 -28.93 -8.00
CA VAL A 34 2.62 -29.70 -6.97
C VAL A 34 3.10 -28.78 -5.88
N ASP A 35 3.73 -27.66 -6.26
CA ASP A 35 4.25 -26.66 -5.32
C ASP A 35 3.14 -25.99 -4.50
N GLU A 36 2.09 -25.50 -5.17
CA GLU A 36 1.01 -24.75 -4.52
C GLU A 36 0.05 -25.60 -3.67
N LEU A 37 -0.11 -26.88 -3.99
CA LEU A 37 -0.95 -27.81 -3.24
C LEU A 37 -0.16 -28.69 -2.27
N GLY A 38 1.17 -28.59 -2.26
CA GLY A 38 2.04 -29.42 -1.42
C GLY A 38 1.93 -30.92 -1.73
N LEU A 39 1.75 -31.28 -3.02
CA LEU A 39 1.60 -32.66 -3.46
C LEU A 39 2.96 -33.34 -3.58
N ASN A 40 3.06 -34.61 -3.21
CA ASN A 40 4.29 -35.38 -3.41
C ASN A 40 4.58 -35.65 -4.89
N SER A 41 3.55 -35.82 -5.72
CA SER A 41 3.65 -35.99 -7.18
C SER A 41 2.31 -35.78 -7.86
N LEU A 42 2.32 -35.40 -9.13
CA LEU A 42 1.15 -35.32 -9.99
C LEU A 42 1.51 -35.81 -11.39
N HIS A 43 0.72 -36.74 -11.95
CA HIS A 43 0.94 -37.23 -13.29
C HIS A 43 0.30 -36.28 -14.34
N THR A 44 1.04 -35.96 -15.40
CA THR A 44 0.55 -35.13 -16.52
C THR A 44 -0.74 -35.68 -17.17
N ARG A 45 -0.95 -37.00 -17.13
CA ARG A 45 -2.21 -37.61 -17.56
C ARG A 45 -3.41 -37.18 -16.70
N THR A 46 -3.21 -37.04 -15.39
CA THR A 46 -4.26 -36.55 -14.47
C THR A 46 -4.58 -35.11 -14.80
N LEU A 47 -3.55 -34.30 -14.98
CA LEU A 47 -3.67 -32.88 -15.33
C LEU A 47 -4.42 -32.68 -16.66
N ARG A 48 -4.10 -33.50 -17.70
CA ARG A 48 -4.81 -33.47 -18.99
C ARG A 48 -6.31 -33.76 -18.82
N ARG A 49 -6.66 -34.77 -18.02
CA ARG A 49 -8.05 -35.06 -17.69
C ARG A 49 -8.77 -33.96 -16.94
N ASP A 50 -8.05 -33.26 -16.07
CA ASP A 50 -8.60 -32.09 -15.37
C ASP A 50 -8.86 -30.92 -16.32
N ILE A 51 -7.96 -30.65 -17.27
CA ILE A 51 -8.17 -29.68 -18.35
C ILE A 51 -9.38 -30.05 -19.22
N GLU A 52 -9.46 -31.29 -19.66
CA GLU A 52 -10.58 -31.79 -20.44
C GLU A 52 -11.93 -31.65 -19.69
N ALA A 53 -11.94 -31.93 -18.38
CA ALA A 53 -13.11 -31.75 -17.54
C ALA A 53 -13.52 -30.28 -17.41
N LEU A 54 -12.58 -29.37 -17.32
CA LEU A 54 -12.85 -27.92 -17.30
C LEU A 54 -13.42 -27.45 -18.65
N GLN A 55 -12.88 -27.94 -19.77
CA GLN A 55 -13.40 -27.66 -21.12
C GLN A 55 -14.84 -28.18 -21.28
N VAL A 56 -15.12 -29.41 -20.83
CA VAL A 56 -16.47 -29.98 -20.84
C VAL A 56 -17.43 -29.20 -19.94
N ALA A 57 -16.96 -28.65 -18.86
CA ALA A 57 -17.73 -27.77 -17.97
C ALA A 57 -17.99 -26.37 -18.57
N GLY A 58 -17.55 -26.11 -19.81
CA GLY A 58 -17.81 -24.85 -20.52
C GLY A 58 -16.75 -23.78 -20.32
N LEU A 59 -15.63 -24.11 -19.68
CA LEU A 59 -14.51 -23.18 -19.54
C LEU A 59 -13.70 -23.15 -20.84
N ASP A 60 -13.45 -21.96 -21.33
CA ASP A 60 -12.68 -21.71 -22.55
C ASP A 60 -11.16 -21.86 -22.26
N VAL A 61 -10.71 -23.12 -22.16
CA VAL A 61 -9.27 -23.43 -22.03
C VAL A 61 -8.79 -23.90 -23.40
N VAL A 62 -7.86 -23.15 -23.99
CA VAL A 62 -7.29 -23.40 -25.32
C VAL A 62 -5.84 -23.83 -25.23
N SER A 63 -5.35 -24.48 -26.29
CA SER A 63 -3.93 -24.80 -26.41
C SER A 63 -3.35 -24.24 -27.69
N ASP A 64 -2.12 -23.72 -27.62
CA ASP A 64 -1.33 -23.24 -28.75
C ASP A 64 0.00 -24.01 -28.83
N GLU A 65 0.54 -24.16 -30.03
CA GLU A 65 1.91 -24.66 -30.23
C GLU A 65 2.85 -23.46 -30.30
N VAL A 66 3.86 -23.46 -29.43
CA VAL A 66 4.93 -22.46 -29.38
C VAL A 66 6.29 -23.15 -29.41
N GLU A 67 7.39 -22.40 -29.54
CA GLU A 67 8.75 -22.99 -29.62
C GLU A 67 9.09 -23.93 -28.46
N ARG A 68 8.58 -23.68 -27.25
CA ARG A 68 8.76 -24.53 -26.06
C ARG A 68 7.78 -25.69 -25.94
N GLY A 69 6.97 -25.95 -27.00
CA GLY A 69 5.97 -27.02 -27.06
C GLY A 69 4.53 -26.51 -26.90
N ARG A 70 3.58 -27.44 -26.69
CA ARG A 70 2.17 -27.11 -26.50
C ARG A 70 1.94 -26.44 -25.15
N VAL A 71 1.37 -25.23 -25.17
CA VAL A 71 0.98 -24.46 -23.98
C VAL A 71 -0.53 -24.39 -23.84
N TRP A 72 -1.02 -24.39 -22.61
CA TRP A 72 -2.42 -24.27 -22.24
C TRP A 72 -2.66 -22.90 -21.61
N LYS A 73 -3.74 -22.23 -22.03
CA LYS A 73 -4.12 -20.89 -21.52
C LYS A 73 -5.65 -20.74 -21.56
N LEU A 74 -6.15 -19.71 -20.89
CA LEU A 74 -7.55 -19.30 -21.05
C LEU A 74 -7.76 -18.66 -22.42
N GLY A 75 -8.80 -19.07 -23.11
CA GLY A 75 -9.21 -18.49 -24.39
C GLY A 75 -9.88 -17.12 -24.24
N ALA A 76 -10.24 -16.54 -25.39
CA ALA A 76 -10.81 -15.19 -25.42
C ALA A 76 -12.14 -15.06 -24.67
N THR A 77 -12.98 -16.08 -24.71
CA THR A 77 -14.29 -16.08 -24.04
C THR A 77 -14.13 -16.14 -22.51
N ALA A 78 -13.21 -16.97 -22.01
CA ALA A 78 -12.90 -17.02 -20.58
C ALA A 78 -12.26 -15.70 -20.12
N LYS A 79 -11.36 -15.11 -20.90
CA LYS A 79 -10.77 -13.79 -20.63
C LYS A 79 -11.81 -12.68 -20.61
N ALA A 80 -12.80 -12.72 -21.51
CA ALA A 80 -13.90 -11.74 -21.52
C ALA A 80 -14.73 -11.76 -20.22
N THR A 81 -14.85 -12.92 -19.57
CA THR A 81 -15.56 -13.06 -18.29
C THR A 81 -14.78 -12.42 -17.12
N TYR A 82 -13.45 -12.33 -17.24
CA TYR A 82 -12.54 -11.74 -16.23
C TYR A 82 -11.96 -10.40 -16.66
N GLN A 83 -12.43 -9.80 -17.77
CA GLN A 83 -11.99 -8.48 -18.19
C GLN A 83 -12.42 -7.42 -17.17
N ILE A 84 -11.48 -6.61 -16.76
CA ILE A 84 -11.79 -5.41 -16.00
C ILE A 84 -12.29 -4.37 -17.01
N ASN A 85 -13.57 -4.00 -16.91
CA ASN A 85 -14.14 -2.90 -17.67
C ASN A 85 -13.63 -1.57 -17.10
N ALA A 86 -12.41 -1.19 -17.48
CA ALA A 86 -11.80 0.07 -17.09
C ALA A 86 -11.64 0.96 -18.34
N THR A 87 -11.84 2.25 -18.17
CA THR A 87 -11.53 3.27 -19.18
C THR A 87 -10.06 3.67 -19.10
N ALA A 88 -9.52 4.25 -20.16
CA ALA A 88 -8.15 4.78 -20.15
C ALA A 88 -7.95 5.86 -19.07
N THR A 89 -8.98 6.65 -18.77
CA THR A 89 -8.95 7.66 -17.70
C THR A 89 -8.86 7.02 -16.31
N GLU A 90 -9.59 5.94 -16.05
CA GLU A 90 -9.52 5.20 -14.77
C GLU A 90 -8.15 4.55 -14.59
N LEU A 91 -7.58 3.98 -15.67
CA LEU A 91 -6.21 3.47 -15.65
C LEU A 91 -5.19 4.57 -15.37
N LEU A 92 -5.39 5.75 -15.96
CA LEU A 92 -4.53 6.90 -15.71
C LEU A 92 -4.59 7.33 -14.24
N ALA A 93 -5.79 7.49 -13.68
CA ALA A 93 -5.99 7.85 -12.28
C ALA A 93 -5.34 6.81 -11.34
N LEU A 94 -5.52 5.51 -11.61
CA LEU A 94 -4.91 4.43 -10.85
C LEU A 94 -3.38 4.45 -10.95
N SER A 95 -2.82 4.73 -12.15
CA SER A 95 -1.37 4.79 -12.33
C SER A 95 -0.74 5.98 -11.60
N VAL A 96 -1.41 7.14 -11.61
CA VAL A 96 -0.99 8.33 -10.84
C VAL A 96 -1.02 8.03 -9.34
N GLY A 97 -2.11 7.42 -8.85
CA GLY A 97 -2.22 7.00 -7.45
C GLY A 97 -1.10 6.02 -7.05
N ARG A 98 -0.80 5.05 -7.91
CA ARG A 98 0.33 4.13 -7.71
C ARG A 98 1.67 4.87 -7.60
N ASP A 99 1.92 5.83 -8.49
CA ASP A 99 3.18 6.58 -8.50
C ASP A 99 3.30 7.49 -7.25
N LEU A 100 2.21 8.08 -6.78
CA LEU A 100 2.16 8.82 -5.51
C LEU A 100 2.45 7.93 -4.29
N LEU A 101 2.03 6.67 -4.35
CA LEU A 101 2.26 5.67 -3.30
C LEU A 101 3.60 4.92 -3.45
N ASN A 102 4.45 5.31 -4.42
CA ASN A 102 5.77 4.73 -4.62
C ASN A 102 6.65 4.68 -3.36
N PRO A 103 6.60 5.65 -2.42
CA PRO A 103 7.32 5.55 -1.15
C PRO A 103 6.96 4.32 -0.30
N LEU A 104 5.82 3.66 -0.55
CA LEU A 104 5.42 2.41 0.11
C LEU A 104 6.05 1.16 -0.52
N ASN A 105 6.90 1.31 -1.55
CA ASN A 105 7.62 0.18 -2.12
C ASN A 105 8.43 -0.57 -1.05
N GLY A 106 8.44 -1.90 -1.17
CA GLY A 106 9.05 -2.76 -0.18
C GLY A 106 8.14 -3.08 1.02
N THR A 107 6.97 -2.49 1.14
CA THR A 107 5.96 -2.89 2.14
C THR A 107 4.98 -3.90 1.57
N PHE A 108 4.20 -4.57 2.43
CA PHE A 108 3.09 -5.42 1.98
C PHE A 108 2.02 -4.61 1.23
N ILE A 109 1.84 -3.33 1.57
CA ILE A 109 0.94 -2.41 0.85
C ILE A 109 1.45 -2.18 -0.57
N GLY A 110 2.74 -1.84 -0.75
CA GLY A 110 3.36 -1.65 -2.05
C GLY A 110 3.35 -2.92 -2.91
N GLN A 111 3.56 -4.10 -2.30
CA GLN A 111 3.42 -5.39 -2.96
C GLN A 111 1.98 -5.63 -3.43
N GLY A 112 0.99 -5.30 -2.60
CA GLY A 112 -0.43 -5.38 -2.96
C GLY A 112 -0.78 -4.49 -4.14
N ILE A 113 -0.31 -3.24 -4.15
CA ILE A 113 -0.50 -2.28 -5.25
C ILE A 113 0.12 -2.82 -6.55
N THR A 114 1.35 -3.32 -6.48
CA THR A 114 2.05 -3.87 -7.65
C THR A 114 1.34 -5.12 -8.18
N SER A 115 0.96 -6.04 -7.30
CA SER A 115 0.22 -7.25 -7.67
C SER A 115 -1.13 -6.92 -8.31
N PHE A 116 -1.86 -5.95 -7.76
CA PHE A 116 -3.14 -5.51 -8.33
C PHE A 116 -2.95 -4.86 -9.70
N TRP A 117 -1.95 -3.97 -9.85
CA TRP A 117 -1.63 -3.33 -11.12
C TRP A 117 -1.31 -4.33 -12.23
N ASN A 118 -0.52 -5.35 -11.94
CA ASN A 118 -0.19 -6.40 -12.90
C ASN A 118 -1.45 -7.13 -13.37
N ARG A 119 -2.37 -7.48 -12.46
CA ARG A 119 -3.66 -8.09 -12.81
C ARG A 119 -4.53 -7.16 -13.67
N VAL A 120 -4.56 -5.87 -13.37
CA VAL A 120 -5.27 -4.88 -14.18
C VAL A 120 -4.69 -4.84 -15.58
N GLN A 121 -3.36 -4.78 -15.70
CA GLN A 121 -2.65 -4.76 -16.97
C GLN A 121 -2.97 -5.98 -17.83
N ASP A 122 -3.06 -7.17 -17.21
CA ASP A 122 -3.37 -8.42 -17.90
C ASP A 122 -4.86 -8.55 -18.29
N ALA A 123 -5.76 -7.90 -17.56
CA ALA A 123 -7.20 -8.04 -17.73
C ALA A 123 -7.85 -6.94 -18.60
N VAL A 124 -7.15 -5.83 -18.83
CA VAL A 124 -7.69 -4.71 -19.63
C VAL A 124 -7.52 -5.00 -21.14
N PRO A 125 -8.52 -4.65 -21.98
CA PRO A 125 -8.41 -4.79 -23.44
C PRO A 125 -7.25 -3.98 -24.04
N ASP A 126 -6.59 -4.53 -25.07
CA ASP A 126 -5.40 -3.93 -25.68
C ASP A 126 -5.65 -2.52 -26.22
N ASN A 127 -6.83 -2.24 -26.79
CA ASN A 127 -7.19 -0.91 -27.29
C ASN A 127 -7.30 0.15 -26.19
N VAL A 128 -7.80 -0.23 -25.01
CA VAL A 128 -7.88 0.66 -23.83
C VAL A 128 -6.47 0.89 -23.29
N TRP A 129 -5.67 -0.17 -23.22
CA TRP A 129 -4.27 -0.08 -22.76
C TRP A 129 -3.44 0.85 -23.65
N GLN A 130 -3.50 0.71 -24.98
CA GLN A 130 -2.81 1.59 -25.93
C GLN A 130 -3.28 3.05 -25.83
N HIS A 131 -4.56 3.27 -25.54
CA HIS A 131 -5.07 4.63 -25.32
C HIS A 131 -4.54 5.23 -24.03
N TYR A 132 -4.52 4.44 -22.93
CA TYR A 132 -3.90 4.81 -21.67
C TYR A 132 -2.41 5.18 -21.87
N GLU A 133 -1.62 4.34 -22.53
CA GLU A 133 -0.18 4.59 -22.76
C GLU A 133 0.07 5.93 -23.47
N ARG A 134 -0.72 6.24 -24.50
CA ARG A 134 -0.61 7.52 -25.20
C ARG A 134 -0.84 8.74 -24.31
N ILE A 135 -1.78 8.66 -23.38
CA ILE A 135 -2.04 9.75 -22.42
C ILE A 135 -0.93 9.79 -21.38
N ARG A 136 -0.53 8.63 -20.87
CA ARG A 136 0.46 8.49 -19.78
C ARG A 136 1.83 9.04 -20.15
N GLN A 137 2.24 8.95 -21.40
CA GLN A 137 3.51 9.50 -21.92
C GLN A 137 3.66 11.00 -21.69
N ASN A 138 2.57 11.73 -21.56
CA ASN A 138 2.56 13.18 -21.39
C ASN A 138 2.21 13.64 -19.97
N LEU A 139 2.06 12.70 -19.02
CA LEU A 139 1.75 12.99 -17.63
C LEU A 139 2.89 12.53 -16.72
N PHE A 140 3.47 13.45 -15.97
CA PHE A 140 4.58 13.20 -15.06
C PHE A 140 4.13 13.45 -13.63
N VAL A 141 4.42 12.49 -12.72
CA VAL A 141 4.24 12.65 -11.29
C VAL A 141 5.61 13.00 -10.70
N SER A 142 5.74 14.18 -10.13
CA SER A 142 6.95 14.67 -9.49
C SER A 142 6.74 14.88 -8.00
N GLY A 143 7.82 15.07 -7.24
CA GLY A 143 7.75 15.33 -5.80
C GLY A 143 7.62 14.06 -4.94
N THR A 144 7.59 12.87 -5.53
CA THR A 144 7.66 11.62 -4.78
C THR A 144 9.12 11.34 -4.38
N THR A 145 9.35 11.04 -3.12
CA THR A 145 10.69 10.67 -2.64
C THR A 145 11.07 9.27 -3.14
N ALA A 146 12.35 9.09 -3.51
CA ALA A 146 12.91 7.78 -3.86
C ALA A 146 13.14 6.91 -2.60
N LYS A 147 12.08 6.64 -1.85
CA LYS A 147 12.10 5.92 -0.59
C LYS A 147 11.67 4.48 -0.81
N SER A 148 12.27 3.55 -0.09
CA SER A 148 11.89 2.14 -0.10
C SER A 148 11.94 1.59 1.33
N TYR A 149 10.97 0.76 1.67
CA TYR A 149 10.88 0.06 2.95
C TYR A 149 11.30 -1.42 2.86
N GLU A 150 12.01 -1.83 1.82
CA GLU A 150 12.47 -3.22 1.64
C GLU A 150 13.19 -3.77 2.87
N ARG A 151 14.06 -2.96 3.49
CA ARG A 151 14.79 -3.34 4.70
C ARG A 151 13.91 -3.41 5.96
N HIS A 152 12.74 -2.79 5.94
CA HIS A 152 11.83 -2.70 7.08
C HIS A 152 10.62 -3.64 6.98
N GLN A 153 10.55 -4.52 5.97
CA GLN A 153 9.40 -5.42 5.77
C GLN A 153 9.10 -6.28 7.00
N GLY A 154 10.13 -6.86 7.61
CA GLY A 154 9.98 -7.67 8.82
C GLY A 154 9.47 -6.85 10.00
N ILE A 155 10.03 -5.65 10.18
CA ILE A 155 9.64 -4.70 11.23
C ILE A 155 8.17 -4.30 11.05
N LEU A 156 7.78 -3.93 9.84
CA LEU A 156 6.40 -3.52 9.54
C LEU A 156 5.39 -4.63 9.81
N LYS A 157 5.68 -5.88 9.40
CA LYS A 157 4.83 -7.05 9.69
C LYS A 157 4.73 -7.34 11.19
N THR A 158 5.83 -7.13 11.92
CA THR A 158 5.85 -7.29 13.38
C THR A 158 4.94 -6.27 14.05
N LEU A 159 5.04 -5.00 13.64
CA LEU A 159 4.22 -3.91 14.17
C LEU A 159 2.74 -4.08 13.81
N GLU A 160 2.42 -4.45 12.57
CA GLU A 160 1.05 -4.76 12.14
C GLU A 160 0.43 -5.88 13.02
N ARG A 161 1.18 -6.97 13.23
CA ARG A 161 0.73 -8.05 14.11
C ARG A 161 0.52 -7.60 15.55
N ALA A 162 1.43 -6.77 16.08
CA ALA A 162 1.33 -6.24 17.42
C ALA A 162 0.09 -5.35 17.59
N ILE A 163 -0.24 -4.52 16.60
CA ILE A 163 -1.46 -3.70 16.55
C ILE A 163 -2.70 -4.60 16.56
N ILE A 164 -2.80 -5.57 15.64
CA ILE A 164 -3.98 -6.45 15.51
C ILE A 164 -4.19 -7.30 16.76
N GLN A 165 -3.09 -7.74 17.40
CA GLN A 165 -3.14 -8.60 18.59
C GLN A 165 -3.15 -7.82 19.91
N HIS A 166 -3.10 -6.49 19.89
CA HIS A 166 -2.98 -5.62 21.06
C HIS A 166 -1.82 -6.02 21.98
N ARG A 167 -0.64 -6.28 21.41
CA ARG A 167 0.54 -6.73 22.14
C ARG A 167 1.60 -5.64 22.22
N TRP A 168 2.23 -5.55 23.38
CA TRP A 168 3.41 -4.70 23.56
C TRP A 168 4.53 -5.10 22.61
N CYS A 169 5.32 -4.12 22.22
CA CYS A 169 6.41 -4.30 21.28
C CYS A 169 7.68 -3.65 21.80
N HIS A 170 8.78 -4.38 21.77
CA HIS A 170 10.11 -3.86 21.99
C HIS A 170 10.69 -3.34 20.69
N LEU A 171 11.16 -2.07 20.69
CA LEU A 171 11.82 -1.43 19.56
C LEU A 171 13.23 -1.04 19.89
N ARG A 172 14.15 -1.25 18.95
CA ARG A 172 15.41 -0.52 18.88
C ARG A 172 15.20 0.70 17.98
N TYR A 173 15.33 1.88 18.55
CA TYR A 173 14.95 3.13 17.90
C TYR A 173 16.08 4.16 17.91
N ALA A 174 16.42 4.70 16.73
CA ALA A 174 17.37 5.78 16.54
C ALA A 174 16.64 7.13 16.61
N SER A 175 16.73 7.84 17.74
CA SER A 175 16.19 9.20 17.87
C SER A 175 17.08 10.22 17.15
N ILE A 176 16.50 11.39 16.79
CA ILE A 176 17.31 12.49 16.24
C ILE A 176 18.31 12.93 17.30
N ASN A 177 19.59 13.02 16.93
CA ASN A 177 20.68 13.47 17.79
C ASN A 177 20.91 12.65 19.08
N GLN A 178 20.45 11.40 19.10
CA GLN A 178 20.66 10.48 20.21
C GLN A 178 21.11 9.11 19.71
N ASP A 179 21.79 8.37 20.54
CA ASP A 179 22.15 6.98 20.27
C ASP A 179 20.91 6.10 20.15
N VAL A 180 21.07 4.95 19.48
CA VAL A 180 20.04 3.92 19.41
C VAL A 180 19.68 3.47 20.82
N SER A 181 18.41 3.40 21.11
CA SER A 181 17.91 3.06 22.44
C SER A 181 16.70 2.13 22.36
N ASP A 182 16.55 1.31 23.39
CA ASP A 182 15.44 0.38 23.52
C ASP A 182 14.18 1.12 24.01
N ARG A 183 13.05 0.77 23.41
CA ARG A 183 11.73 1.32 23.74
C ARG A 183 10.72 0.18 23.83
N ILE A 184 9.87 0.23 24.82
CA ILE A 184 8.70 -0.64 24.90
C ILE A 184 7.48 0.23 24.61
N ILE A 185 6.72 -0.16 23.58
CA ILE A 185 5.56 0.60 23.10
C ILE A 185 4.33 -0.30 22.98
N SER A 186 3.15 0.30 23.12
CA SER A 186 1.86 -0.28 22.75
C SER A 186 1.42 0.31 21.40
N PRO A 187 1.70 -0.36 20.27
CA PRO A 187 1.40 0.18 18.95
C PRO A 187 -0.11 0.18 18.70
N ARG A 188 -0.67 1.34 18.29
CA ARG A 188 -2.10 1.56 18.10
C ARG A 188 -2.50 1.60 16.62
N ALA A 189 -1.76 2.39 15.81
CA ALA A 189 -2.05 2.56 14.40
C ALA A 189 -0.80 2.78 13.56
N LEU A 190 -0.91 2.50 12.25
CA LEU A 190 0.08 2.87 11.23
C LEU A 190 -0.43 4.10 10.49
N VAL A 191 0.43 5.09 10.31
CA VAL A 191 0.12 6.33 9.59
C VAL A 191 1.10 6.53 8.45
N PHE A 192 0.57 6.77 7.26
CA PHE A 192 1.36 7.20 6.10
C PHE A 192 1.21 8.72 5.95
N HIS A 193 2.29 9.46 6.20
CA HIS A 193 2.31 10.92 6.16
C HIS A 193 3.59 11.43 5.49
N ASN A 194 3.46 12.34 4.53
CA ASN A 194 4.58 12.95 3.79
C ASN A 194 5.61 11.92 3.33
N ALA A 195 5.14 10.92 2.57
CA ALA A 195 5.96 9.82 2.04
C ALA A 195 6.70 8.99 3.10
N SER A 196 6.26 9.03 4.36
CA SER A 196 6.85 8.27 5.46
C SER A 196 5.80 7.50 6.24
N LEU A 197 6.20 6.30 6.72
CA LEU A 197 5.39 5.50 7.65
C LEU A 197 5.77 5.82 9.09
N TYR A 198 4.75 5.94 9.92
CA TYR A 198 4.85 6.13 11.36
C TYR A 198 3.99 5.13 12.08
N VAL A 199 4.35 4.83 13.32
CA VAL A 199 3.52 4.08 14.27
C VAL A 199 3.06 5.05 15.34
N ILE A 200 1.76 5.13 15.56
CA ILE A 200 1.18 5.78 16.73
C ILE A 200 1.22 4.79 17.88
N ALA A 201 1.84 5.15 18.98
CA ALA A 201 1.96 4.28 20.14
C ALA A 201 2.19 5.07 21.43
N GLU A 202 1.76 4.52 22.55
CA GLU A 202 2.23 4.93 23.87
C GLU A 202 3.55 4.23 24.18
N GLN A 203 4.37 4.87 25.01
CA GLN A 203 5.60 4.28 25.52
C GLN A 203 5.37 3.83 26.98
N ALA A 204 5.79 2.63 27.34
CA ALA A 204 5.62 2.09 28.69
C ALA A 204 6.16 3.01 29.80
N SER A 205 7.24 3.77 29.54
CA SER A 205 7.81 4.75 30.48
C SER A 205 7.06 6.10 30.54
N ALA A 206 6.06 6.30 29.65
CA ALA A 206 5.26 7.52 29.61
C ALA A 206 3.83 7.16 29.17
N PRO A 207 3.07 6.45 30.05
CA PRO A 207 1.71 6.04 29.75
C PRO A 207 0.81 7.26 29.51
N GLN A 208 -0.26 7.06 28.73
CA GLN A 208 -1.21 8.12 28.32
C GLN A 208 -0.61 9.23 27.44
N THR A 209 0.64 9.06 26.97
CA THR A 209 1.30 10.00 26.06
C THR A 209 1.48 9.34 24.71
N ILE A 210 0.64 9.69 23.75
CA ILE A 210 0.75 9.23 22.35
C ILE A 210 2.02 9.83 21.72
N ARG A 211 2.80 8.98 21.06
CA ARG A 211 3.99 9.36 20.31
C ARG A 211 3.96 8.78 18.90
N HIS A 212 4.69 9.46 18.01
CA HIS A 212 4.79 9.09 16.60
C HIS A 212 6.20 8.56 16.33
N TRP A 213 6.26 7.26 16.06
CA TRP A 213 7.52 6.54 15.86
C TRP A 213 7.74 6.38 14.37
N LYS A 214 8.70 7.10 13.82
CA LYS A 214 9.01 7.03 12.38
C LYS A 214 9.64 5.68 12.06
N LEU A 215 9.06 4.92 11.12
CA LEU A 215 9.51 3.57 10.77
C LEU A 215 10.96 3.55 10.27
N ASP A 216 11.39 4.59 9.57
CA ASP A 216 12.77 4.74 9.08
C ASP A 216 13.84 4.70 10.18
N ARG A 217 13.45 4.92 11.43
CA ARG A 217 14.34 4.98 12.60
C ARG A 217 14.25 3.75 13.48
N VAL A 218 13.49 2.76 13.06
CA VAL A 218 13.35 1.48 13.77
C VAL A 218 14.35 0.49 13.21
N ASP A 219 15.36 0.12 14.00
CA ASP A 219 16.36 -0.88 13.62
C ASP A 219 15.84 -2.30 13.79
N ALA A 220 15.04 -2.53 14.85
CA ALA A 220 14.45 -3.82 15.15
C ALA A 220 13.12 -3.66 15.90
N ALA A 221 12.23 -4.63 15.73
CA ALA A 221 10.96 -4.74 16.46
C ALA A 221 10.71 -6.18 16.86
N GLU A 222 10.27 -6.39 18.10
CA GLU A 222 9.92 -7.70 18.65
C GLU A 222 8.60 -7.60 19.43
N ILE A 223 7.69 -8.55 19.20
CA ILE A 223 6.41 -8.62 19.92
C ILE A 223 6.66 -9.28 21.28
N LEU A 224 6.21 -8.62 22.35
CA LEU A 224 6.28 -9.15 23.71
C LEU A 224 5.07 -10.03 24.01
N ASP A 225 5.12 -10.83 25.08
CA ASP A 225 4.01 -11.69 25.49
C ASP A 225 2.90 -10.95 26.24
N GLU A 226 3.17 -9.70 26.66
CA GLU A 226 2.21 -8.86 27.35
C GLU A 226 1.23 -8.21 26.36
N TYR A 227 -0.02 -8.07 26.81
CA TYR A 227 -1.10 -7.39 26.09
C TYR A 227 -1.36 -6.01 26.69
N PHE A 228 -1.82 -5.09 25.86
CA PHE A 228 -2.35 -3.81 26.31
C PHE A 228 -3.85 -3.74 26.04
N GLU A 229 -4.55 -2.96 26.84
CA GLU A 229 -5.97 -2.70 26.61
C GLU A 229 -6.13 -1.82 25.37
N PRO A 230 -6.99 -2.23 24.40
CA PRO A 230 -7.35 -1.35 23.29
C PRO A 230 -8.04 -0.10 23.84
N ASP A 231 -7.84 1.02 23.16
CA ASP A 231 -8.59 2.25 23.41
C ASP A 231 -9.69 2.42 22.38
N ASP A 232 -10.63 3.33 22.67
CA ASP A 232 -11.72 3.72 21.76
C ASP A 232 -11.35 5.00 20.97
N GLU A 233 -10.05 5.37 20.92
CA GLU A 233 -9.59 6.58 20.23
C GLU A 233 -9.79 6.46 18.73
N ASP A 234 -10.47 7.42 18.12
CA ASP A 234 -10.49 7.58 16.67
C ASP A 234 -9.22 8.30 16.22
N TYR A 235 -8.25 7.54 15.76
CA TYR A 235 -6.98 8.07 15.27
C TYR A 235 -7.12 8.91 14.00
N HIS A 236 -8.24 8.84 13.28
CA HIS A 236 -8.54 9.74 12.18
C HIS A 236 -8.81 11.15 12.72
N ASP A 237 -9.74 11.27 13.65
CA ASP A 237 -10.06 12.55 14.30
C ASP A 237 -8.85 13.11 15.06
N TYR A 238 -8.08 12.22 15.73
CA TYR A 238 -6.83 12.59 16.38
C TYR A 238 -5.84 13.27 15.43
N LEU A 239 -5.65 12.75 14.22
CA LEU A 239 -4.71 13.27 13.22
C LEU A 239 -5.24 14.52 12.50
N GLU A 240 -6.55 14.65 12.32
CA GLU A 240 -7.15 15.81 11.65
C GLU A 240 -7.11 17.11 12.49
N SER A 241 -6.79 17.00 13.77
CA SER A 241 -6.74 18.16 14.69
C SER A 241 -5.58 19.12 14.42
N GLY A 242 -4.55 18.73 13.64
CA GLY A 242 -3.35 19.52 13.37
C GLY A 242 -2.95 19.56 11.90
N LEU A 243 -1.76 20.12 11.62
CA LEU A 243 -1.21 20.24 10.27
C LEU A 243 -0.51 18.98 9.76
N GLY A 244 -0.25 18.03 10.63
CA GLY A 244 0.61 16.92 10.29
C GLY A 244 0.27 15.64 11.05
N ILE A 245 1.32 14.96 11.52
CA ILE A 245 1.17 13.69 12.24
C ILE A 245 0.96 13.86 13.74
N PHE A 246 1.22 15.06 14.29
CA PHE A 246 1.07 15.31 15.73
C PHE A 246 -0.40 15.61 16.00
N GLY A 247 -1.14 14.60 16.45
CA GLY A 247 -2.52 14.76 16.86
C GLY A 247 -2.64 15.25 18.30
N GLY A 248 -3.85 15.58 18.72
CA GLY A 248 -4.16 15.99 20.09
C GLY A 248 -5.55 16.59 20.23
N ALA A 249 -6.04 16.68 21.45
CA ALA A 249 -7.40 17.16 21.72
C ALA A 249 -7.60 18.68 21.46
N THR A 250 -6.53 19.46 21.45
CA THR A 250 -6.58 20.94 21.27
C THR A 250 -5.36 21.39 20.48
N ALA A 251 -5.58 21.80 19.23
CA ALA A 251 -4.56 22.48 18.46
C ALA A 251 -4.35 23.92 18.97
N ASN A 252 -3.10 24.37 18.98
CA ASN A 252 -2.78 25.77 19.18
C ASN A 252 -2.99 26.55 17.88
N ILE A 253 -3.45 27.78 17.97
CA ILE A 253 -3.52 28.66 16.80
C ILE A 253 -2.17 29.39 16.67
N TYR A 254 -1.49 29.12 15.58
CA TYR A 254 -0.25 29.81 15.21
C TYR A 254 -0.57 31.03 14.35
N GLU A 255 0.00 32.16 14.70
CA GLU A 255 -0.12 33.41 13.93
C GLU A 255 1.20 33.68 13.21
N ILE A 256 1.11 33.70 11.86
CA ILE A 256 2.29 33.86 11.01
C ILE A 256 2.10 35.06 10.11
N LYS A 257 3.01 36.05 10.21
CA LYS A 257 2.99 37.20 9.31
C LYS A 257 3.68 36.84 8.01
N LEU A 258 2.92 36.92 6.91
CA LEU A 258 3.37 36.63 5.57
C LEU A 258 3.56 37.92 4.76
N SER A 259 4.51 37.93 3.81
CA SER A 259 4.55 38.94 2.77
C SER A 259 3.37 38.75 1.80
N ALA A 260 3.01 39.78 1.04
CA ALA A 260 1.96 39.68 0.03
C ALA A 260 2.24 38.56 -0.99
N ALA A 261 3.49 38.34 -1.36
CA ALA A 261 3.89 37.27 -2.27
C ALA A 261 3.72 35.88 -1.64
N ALA A 262 4.13 35.69 -0.38
CA ALA A 262 3.99 34.42 0.32
C ALA A 262 2.51 34.08 0.59
N ALA A 263 1.66 35.07 0.78
CA ALA A 263 0.24 34.87 1.00
C ALA A 263 -0.47 34.22 -0.19
N ILE A 264 -0.05 34.55 -1.43
CA ILE A 264 -0.60 33.93 -2.66
C ILE A 264 -0.43 32.40 -2.61
N TRP A 265 0.78 31.92 -2.27
CA TRP A 265 1.05 30.50 -2.18
C TRP A 265 0.17 29.77 -1.14
N VAL A 266 -0.08 30.43 -0.01
CA VAL A 266 -0.92 29.85 1.06
C VAL A 266 -2.42 29.94 0.73
N GLU A 267 -2.82 30.88 -0.13
CA GLU A 267 -4.18 30.96 -0.68
C GLU A 267 -4.43 29.87 -1.72
N GLU A 268 -3.44 29.59 -2.59
CA GLU A 268 -3.53 28.54 -3.62
C GLU A 268 -3.43 27.14 -3.03
N ASP A 269 -2.53 26.94 -2.05
CA ASP A 269 -2.31 25.68 -1.36
C ASP A 269 -2.53 25.83 0.16
N PRO A 270 -3.78 25.82 0.64
CA PRO A 270 -4.09 25.98 2.05
C PRO A 270 -3.41 24.92 2.92
N TRP A 271 -2.79 25.34 4.02
CA TRP A 271 -2.11 24.43 4.94
C TRP A 271 -3.11 23.61 5.77
N HIS A 272 -4.26 24.21 6.10
CA HIS A 272 -5.32 23.56 6.89
C HIS A 272 -6.70 24.05 6.45
N PRO A 273 -7.72 23.17 6.44
CA PRO A 273 -9.09 23.56 6.00
C PRO A 273 -9.70 24.72 6.81
N THR A 274 -9.31 24.87 8.08
CA THR A 274 -9.87 25.91 8.98
C THR A 274 -8.93 27.10 9.15
N GLN A 275 -7.86 27.21 8.34
CA GLN A 275 -6.99 28.38 8.38
C GLN A 275 -7.74 29.66 8.01
N SER A 276 -7.29 30.81 8.51
CA SER A 276 -7.80 32.11 8.11
C SER A 276 -6.67 33.07 7.75
N LEU A 277 -6.95 33.99 6.83
CA LEU A 277 -6.03 34.99 6.33
C LEU A 277 -6.61 36.38 6.58
N GLU A 278 -5.89 37.23 7.31
CA GLU A 278 -6.27 38.62 7.56
C GLU A 278 -5.28 39.56 6.85
N ARG A 279 -5.79 40.38 5.92
CA ARG A 279 -4.96 41.32 5.14
C ARG A 279 -4.80 42.63 5.92
N HIS A 280 -3.56 43.09 6.05
CA HIS A 280 -3.23 44.38 6.68
C HIS A 280 -3.06 45.48 5.63
N THR A 281 -3.12 46.74 6.10
CA THR A 281 -2.97 47.95 5.26
C THR A 281 -1.58 48.08 4.63
N ASP A 282 -0.56 47.48 5.24
CA ASP A 282 0.83 47.42 4.74
C ASP A 282 1.04 46.31 3.68
N SER A 283 -0.03 45.72 3.15
CA SER A 283 -0.04 44.58 2.23
C SER A 283 0.49 43.27 2.82
N SER A 284 0.86 43.22 4.09
CA SER A 284 1.13 41.95 4.76
C SER A 284 -0.14 41.18 5.07
N VAL A 285 -0.02 39.88 5.28
CA VAL A 285 -1.13 39.00 5.60
C VAL A 285 -0.81 38.24 6.86
N LEU A 286 -1.73 38.19 7.82
CA LEU A 286 -1.67 37.36 8.98
C LEU A 286 -2.38 36.04 8.71
N LEU A 287 -1.62 34.96 8.64
CA LEU A 287 -2.15 33.60 8.59
C LEU A 287 -2.39 33.11 10.02
N LYS A 288 -3.60 32.64 10.30
CA LYS A 288 -3.92 31.90 11.53
C LYS A 288 -4.23 30.46 11.17
N VAL A 289 -3.46 29.54 11.73
CA VAL A 289 -3.52 28.11 11.38
C VAL A 289 -3.40 27.24 12.63
N PRO A 290 -4.27 26.23 12.80
CA PRO A 290 -4.15 25.30 13.91
C PRO A 290 -3.00 24.32 13.67
N ALA A 291 -2.21 24.06 14.72
CA ALA A 291 -1.20 23.01 14.72
C ALA A 291 -0.97 22.49 16.14
N ASN A 292 -0.56 21.25 16.26
CA ASN A 292 -0.32 20.62 17.56
C ASN A 292 1.15 20.71 18.01
N HIS A 293 2.07 21.01 17.08
CA HIS A 293 3.49 21.09 17.39
C HIS A 293 4.23 22.06 16.46
N ASP A 294 5.24 22.77 16.99
CA ASP A 294 6.09 23.69 16.22
C ASP A 294 6.75 23.04 15.01
N LEU A 295 7.09 21.76 15.10
CA LEU A 295 7.68 20.97 14.00
C LEU A 295 6.76 20.82 12.79
N GLU A 296 5.48 21.14 12.90
CA GLU A 296 4.54 21.17 11.78
C GLU A 296 4.63 22.51 11.03
N ILE A 297 4.89 23.58 11.75
CA ILE A 297 4.95 24.96 11.22
C ILE A 297 6.32 25.29 10.64
N ILE A 298 7.39 24.99 11.38
CA ILE A 298 8.76 25.39 11.02
C ILE A 298 9.13 24.99 9.58
N PRO A 299 8.93 23.75 9.12
CA PRO A 299 9.26 23.37 7.75
C PRO A 299 8.48 24.15 6.70
N LYS A 300 7.21 24.50 6.98
CA LYS A 300 6.33 25.23 6.05
C LYS A 300 6.72 26.71 5.92
N VAL A 301 7.31 27.29 6.95
CA VAL A 301 7.76 28.70 6.96
C VAL A 301 9.11 28.85 6.24
N TRP A 302 9.94 27.79 6.20
CA TRP A 302 11.27 27.82 5.58
C TRP A 302 11.26 27.36 4.11
N HIS A 303 10.13 26.90 3.57
CA HIS A 303 9.90 26.57 2.17
C HIS A 303 9.23 27.74 1.44
#